data_591d9595a921b7ce0bd30369954fa249
#
_entry.id   591d9595a921b7ce0bd30369954fa249
#
_cell.length_a   1.000
_cell.length_b   1.000
_cell.length_c   1.000
_cell.angle_alpha   90.00
_cell.angle_beta   90.00
_cell.angle_gamma   90.00
#
_symmetry.space_group_name_H-M   'P 1'
#
loop_
_entity.id
_entity.type
_entity.pdbx_description
1 polymer ?
#
loop_
_entity_poly.entity_id
_entity_poly.type
_entity_poly.pdbx_seq_one_letter_code
_entity_poly.pdbx_strand_id
1 'polypeptide(L)'
;MTARLWTLVAAAESGDAEAMTDLALVYARGEELQRVDLRAAIDWYQKAAASGNRRAMGNLAYLYLNGISVRKNPARAVALYEEAVKGPSPDLDQYLYDLANCYELGLGVPLDRSRAMALYTKSAQLGLRLAQQALSRLKSMAVAA
;
A
#
# COMPACT_ATOMS: atom_id res chain seq x y z
N MET A 1 10.74 -4.38 26.18
CA MET A 1 10.96 -4.76 24.76
C MET A 1 11.22 -6.25 24.68
N THR A 2 10.52 -6.97 23.81
CA THR A 2 10.69 -8.40 23.64
C THR A 2 12.00 -8.76 22.93
N ALA A 3 12.49 -10.01 23.10
CA ALA A 3 13.67 -10.50 22.38
C ALA A 3 13.46 -10.45 20.87
N ARG A 4 12.22 -10.74 20.40
CA ARG A 4 11.83 -10.63 19.00
C ARG A 4 11.99 -9.19 18.48
N LEU A 5 11.54 -8.21 19.24
CA LEU A 5 11.65 -6.80 18.84
C LEU A 5 13.10 -6.34 18.78
N TRP A 6 13.94 -6.76 19.72
CA TRP A 6 15.38 -6.47 19.67
C TRP A 6 16.03 -7.04 18.40
N THR A 7 15.73 -8.29 18.06
CA THR A 7 16.25 -8.92 16.85
C THR A 7 15.79 -8.19 15.59
N LEU A 8 14.52 -7.79 15.57
CA LEU A 8 13.93 -7.06 14.46
C LEU A 8 14.60 -5.68 14.27
N VAL A 9 14.80 -4.95 15.35
CA VAL A 9 15.49 -3.65 15.34
C VAL A 9 16.91 -3.81 14.81
N ALA A 10 17.66 -4.79 15.29
CA ALA A 10 19.02 -5.04 14.83
C ALA A 10 19.09 -5.37 13.33
N ALA A 11 18.17 -6.19 12.83
CA ALA A 11 18.08 -6.53 11.41
C ALA A 11 17.72 -5.29 10.57
N ALA A 12 16.75 -4.50 11.01
CA ALA A 12 16.36 -3.28 10.31
C ALA A 12 17.51 -2.26 10.27
N GLU A 13 18.22 -2.07 11.36
CA GLU A 13 19.38 -1.18 11.46
C GLU A 13 20.54 -1.66 10.58
N SER A 14 20.68 -2.97 10.34
CA SER A 14 21.69 -3.52 9.44
C SER A 14 21.32 -3.42 7.95
N GLY A 15 20.14 -2.92 7.62
CA GLY A 15 19.72 -2.68 6.24
C GLY A 15 18.78 -3.72 5.64
N ASP A 16 18.25 -4.63 6.43
CA ASP A 16 17.26 -5.62 5.98
C ASP A 16 15.91 -4.92 5.73
N ALA A 17 15.52 -4.78 4.47
CA ALA A 17 14.31 -4.05 4.08
C ALA A 17 13.02 -4.73 4.54
N GLU A 18 12.99 -6.06 4.63
CA GLU A 18 11.84 -6.78 5.17
C GLU A 18 11.71 -6.52 6.68
N ALA A 19 12.82 -6.58 7.40
CA ALA A 19 12.85 -6.23 8.82
C ALA A 19 12.43 -4.78 9.08
N MET A 20 12.84 -3.84 8.23
CA MET A 20 12.39 -2.44 8.31
C MET A 20 10.87 -2.34 8.15
N THR A 21 10.30 -3.08 7.20
CA THR A 21 8.85 -3.09 6.96
C THR A 21 8.10 -3.71 8.14
N ASP A 22 8.59 -4.82 8.68
CA ASP A 22 7.99 -5.45 9.85
C ASP A 22 8.09 -4.55 11.08
N LEU A 23 9.21 -3.86 11.26
CA LEU A 23 9.39 -2.89 12.35
C LEU A 23 8.43 -1.70 12.20
N ALA A 24 8.24 -1.20 10.98
CA ALA A 24 7.25 -0.17 10.70
C ALA A 24 5.84 -0.62 11.09
N LEU A 25 5.48 -1.87 10.80
CA LEU A 25 4.18 -2.45 11.19
C LEU A 25 4.04 -2.55 12.71
N VAL A 26 5.09 -2.92 13.43
CA VAL A 26 5.07 -2.93 14.90
C VAL A 26 4.76 -1.54 15.45
N TYR A 27 5.40 -0.49 14.93
CA TYR A 27 5.12 0.89 15.33
C TYR A 27 3.71 1.33 14.93
N ALA A 28 3.26 0.96 13.73
CA ALA A 28 1.94 1.34 13.22
C ALA A 28 0.78 0.69 14.02
N ARG A 29 0.97 -0.53 14.50
CA ARG A 29 -0.04 -1.27 15.26
C ARG A 29 0.09 -1.10 16.77
N GLY A 30 1.28 -0.79 17.24
CA GLY A 30 1.56 -0.63 18.66
C GLY A 30 1.54 -1.93 19.46
N GLU A 31 1.59 -3.09 18.80
CA GLU A 31 1.34 -4.40 19.41
C GLU A 31 2.34 -4.75 20.52
N GLU A 32 3.61 -4.48 20.31
CA GLU A 32 4.67 -4.81 21.29
C GLU A 32 5.12 -3.59 22.14
N LEU A 33 4.71 -2.40 21.72
CA LEU A 33 5.12 -1.13 22.33
C LEU A 33 4.02 -0.52 23.20
N GLN A 34 2.85 -1.14 23.25
CA GLN A 34 1.65 -0.68 23.95
C GLN A 34 1.17 0.71 23.51
N ARG A 35 1.66 1.21 22.39
CA ARG A 35 1.21 2.46 21.78
C ARG A 35 1.56 2.50 20.30
N VAL A 36 0.69 3.14 19.53
CA VAL A 36 0.92 3.42 18.11
C VAL A 36 1.89 4.59 17.97
N ASP A 37 2.89 4.45 17.09
CA ASP A 37 3.79 5.52 16.69
C ASP A 37 3.90 5.56 15.17
N LEU A 38 2.97 6.29 14.54
CA LEU A 38 2.92 6.39 13.08
C LEU A 38 4.10 7.17 12.49
N ARG A 39 4.70 8.09 13.23
CA ARG A 39 5.89 8.80 12.75
C ARG A 39 7.09 7.86 12.60
N ALA A 40 7.35 7.05 13.62
CA ALA A 40 8.39 6.02 13.54
C ALA A 40 8.09 5.00 12.44
N ALA A 41 6.82 4.57 12.29
CA ALA A 41 6.41 3.68 11.22
C ALA A 41 6.71 4.26 9.84
N ILE A 42 6.37 5.52 9.61
CA ILE A 42 6.62 6.21 8.34
C ILE A 42 8.11 6.28 8.03
N ASP A 43 8.94 6.61 9.01
CA ASP A 43 10.39 6.68 8.83
C ASP A 43 10.95 5.33 8.37
N TRP A 44 10.52 4.23 8.98
CA TRP A 44 10.94 2.88 8.58
C TRP A 44 10.36 2.46 7.23
N TYR A 45 9.10 2.77 6.94
CA TYR A 45 8.51 2.52 5.60
C TYR A 45 9.28 3.25 4.51
N GLN A 46 9.68 4.50 4.74
CA GLN A 46 10.45 5.28 3.76
C GLN A 46 11.79 4.62 3.49
N LYS A 47 12.50 4.17 4.51
CA LYS A 47 13.78 3.46 4.36
C LYS A 47 13.60 2.13 3.61
N ALA A 48 12.61 1.35 3.98
CA ALA A 48 12.30 0.07 3.34
C ALA A 48 11.89 0.26 1.87
N ALA A 49 11.06 1.24 1.59
CA ALA A 49 10.64 1.57 0.22
C ALA A 49 11.83 2.01 -0.64
N ALA A 50 12.72 2.85 -0.10
CA ALA A 50 13.95 3.26 -0.78
C ALA A 50 14.87 2.06 -1.08
N SER A 51 14.81 1.01 -0.27
CA SER A 51 15.53 -0.26 -0.49
C SER A 51 14.80 -1.25 -1.41
N GLY A 52 13.66 -0.84 -1.99
CA GLY A 52 12.93 -1.64 -2.97
C GLY A 52 11.86 -2.57 -2.39
N ASN A 53 11.54 -2.47 -1.10
CA ASN A 53 10.50 -3.31 -0.50
C ASN A 53 9.10 -2.87 -0.95
N ARG A 54 8.40 -3.73 -1.69
CA ARG A 54 7.09 -3.40 -2.28
C ARG A 54 5.98 -3.28 -1.25
N ARG A 55 6.00 -4.09 -0.21
CA ARG A 55 5.03 -4.00 0.88
C ARG A 55 5.13 -2.65 1.59
N ALA A 56 6.33 -2.17 1.84
CA ALA A 56 6.55 -0.84 2.40
C ALA A 56 6.05 0.27 1.46
N MET A 57 6.28 0.15 0.16
CA MET A 57 5.78 1.11 -0.84
C MET A 57 4.25 1.19 -0.81
N GLY A 58 3.56 0.06 -0.81
CA GLY A 58 2.10 0.03 -0.77
C GLY A 58 1.53 0.59 0.53
N ASN A 59 2.11 0.25 1.66
CA ASN A 59 1.69 0.76 2.96
C ASN A 59 1.93 2.28 3.08
N LEU A 60 3.08 2.75 2.61
CA LEU A 60 3.40 4.17 2.58
C LEU A 60 2.45 4.94 1.63
N ALA A 61 2.13 4.35 0.48
CA ALA A 61 1.18 4.91 -0.48
C ALA A 61 -0.19 5.16 0.17
N TYR A 62 -0.68 4.21 0.93
CA TYR A 62 -1.94 4.35 1.67
C TYR A 62 -1.92 5.54 2.63
N LEU A 63 -0.83 5.74 3.33
CA LEU A 63 -0.68 6.87 4.26
C LEU A 63 -0.69 8.22 3.53
N TYR A 64 0.00 8.31 2.38
CA TYR A 64 -0.02 9.53 1.57
C TYR A 64 -1.37 9.78 0.92
N LEU A 65 -2.05 8.73 0.45
CA LEU A 65 -3.35 8.87 -0.19
C LEU A 65 -4.39 9.45 0.76
N ASN A 66 -4.34 9.05 2.02
CA ASN A 66 -5.32 9.42 3.03
C ASN A 66 -4.86 10.53 3.97
N GLY A 67 -3.62 10.98 3.85
CA GLY A 67 -3.05 12.01 4.73
C GLY A 67 -2.94 11.58 6.19
N ILE A 68 -2.53 10.34 6.44
CA ILE A 68 -2.40 9.79 7.80
C ILE A 68 -0.97 10.03 8.29
N SER A 69 -0.82 10.93 9.26
CA SER A 69 0.47 11.37 9.86
C SER A 69 1.50 11.89 8.85
N VAL A 70 1.09 12.10 7.61
CA VAL A 70 1.82 12.80 6.55
C VAL A 70 0.87 13.76 5.87
N ARG A 71 1.40 14.77 5.20
CA ARG A 71 0.59 15.62 4.33
C ARG A 71 0.03 14.79 3.18
N LYS A 72 -1.29 14.85 3.01
CA LYS A 72 -1.99 14.15 1.92
C LYS A 72 -1.34 14.48 0.58
N ASN A 73 -0.93 13.45 -0.17
CA ASN A 73 -0.31 13.59 -1.47
C ASN A 73 -0.70 12.42 -2.39
N PRO A 74 -1.86 12.51 -3.06
CA PRO A 74 -2.33 11.42 -3.92
C PRO A 74 -1.37 11.11 -5.09
N ALA A 75 -0.70 12.09 -5.66
CA ALA A 75 0.26 11.87 -6.74
C ALA A 75 1.44 11.01 -6.30
N ARG A 76 1.97 11.25 -5.09
CA ARG A 76 3.03 10.43 -4.51
C ARG A 76 2.53 9.03 -4.17
N ALA A 77 1.29 8.93 -3.68
CA ALA A 77 0.67 7.64 -3.40
C ALA A 77 0.56 6.79 -4.66
N VAL A 78 0.09 7.37 -5.77
CA VAL A 78 0.01 6.66 -7.06
C VAL A 78 1.39 6.20 -7.53
N ALA A 79 2.40 7.05 -7.46
CA ALA A 79 3.77 6.67 -7.84
C ALA A 79 4.28 5.47 -7.01
N LEU A 80 4.01 5.46 -5.70
CA LEU A 80 4.37 4.34 -4.82
C LEU A 80 3.58 3.08 -5.14
N TYR A 81 2.27 3.17 -5.39
CA TYR A 81 1.46 2.02 -5.79
C TYR A 81 1.93 1.45 -7.12
N GLU A 82 2.26 2.30 -8.11
CA GLU A 82 2.78 1.84 -9.41
C GLU A 82 4.06 0.99 -9.23
N GLU A 83 4.95 1.39 -8.34
CA GLU A 83 6.13 0.60 -8.02
C GLU A 83 5.78 -0.67 -7.22
N ALA A 84 4.88 -0.56 -6.25
CA ALA A 84 4.48 -1.68 -5.40
C ALA A 84 3.86 -2.84 -6.18
N VAL A 85 3.11 -2.55 -7.25
CA VAL A 85 2.42 -3.57 -8.04
C VAL A 85 3.27 -4.21 -9.15
N LYS A 86 4.52 -3.80 -9.32
CA LYS A 86 5.43 -4.35 -10.34
C LYS A 86 5.95 -5.76 -10.03
N GLY A 87 5.77 -6.24 -8.83
CA GLY A 87 6.26 -7.55 -8.44
C GLY A 87 5.46 -8.14 -7.28
N PRO A 88 5.85 -9.34 -6.83
CA PRO A 88 5.11 -10.06 -5.80
C PRO A 88 5.12 -9.33 -4.46
N SER A 89 4.01 -9.41 -3.76
CA SER A 89 3.84 -8.93 -2.40
C SER A 89 2.65 -9.66 -1.78
N PRO A 90 2.63 -9.94 -0.47
CA PRO A 90 1.47 -10.53 0.20
C PRO A 90 0.17 -9.73 0.01
N ASP A 91 0.28 -8.40 -0.12
CA ASP A 91 -0.86 -7.49 -0.25
C ASP A 91 -1.04 -6.95 -1.68
N LEU A 92 -0.50 -7.63 -2.68
CA LEU A 92 -0.55 -7.21 -4.07
C LEU A 92 -1.99 -6.96 -4.56
N ASP A 93 -2.93 -7.83 -4.18
CA ASP A 93 -4.34 -7.70 -4.51
C ASP A 93 -4.93 -6.38 -4.01
N GLN A 94 -4.63 -6.01 -2.77
CA GLN A 94 -5.09 -4.76 -2.17
C GLN A 94 -4.46 -3.53 -2.85
N TYR A 95 -3.16 -3.58 -3.12
CA TYR A 95 -2.47 -2.45 -3.77
C TYR A 95 -2.96 -2.22 -5.20
N LEU A 96 -3.24 -3.29 -5.94
CA LEU A 96 -3.87 -3.21 -7.26
C LEU A 96 -5.26 -2.56 -7.19
N TYR A 97 -6.05 -2.93 -6.20
CA TYR A 97 -7.36 -2.35 -5.96
C TYR A 97 -7.27 -0.86 -5.61
N ASP A 98 -6.37 -0.49 -4.71
CA ASP A 98 -6.19 0.91 -4.30
C ASP A 98 -5.72 1.78 -5.47
N LEU A 99 -4.80 1.27 -6.29
CA LEU A 99 -4.34 1.95 -7.50
C LEU A 99 -5.49 2.10 -8.51
N ALA A 100 -6.30 1.06 -8.68
CA ALA A 100 -7.48 1.11 -9.54
C ALA A 100 -8.46 2.20 -9.11
N ASN A 101 -8.70 2.34 -7.81
CA ASN A 101 -9.51 3.43 -7.26
C ASN A 101 -8.96 4.81 -7.64
N CYS A 102 -7.65 4.98 -7.59
CA CYS A 102 -7.03 6.24 -7.97
C CYS A 102 -7.31 6.59 -9.43
N TYR A 103 -7.22 5.63 -10.33
CA TYR A 103 -7.56 5.84 -11.75
C TYR A 103 -9.06 6.01 -11.98
N GLU A 104 -9.90 5.28 -11.27
CA GLU A 104 -11.35 5.41 -11.40
C GLU A 104 -11.84 6.80 -10.98
N LEU A 105 -11.27 7.37 -9.92
CA LEU A 105 -11.72 8.62 -9.30
C LEU A 105 -10.85 9.83 -9.68
N GLY A 106 -9.75 9.62 -10.41
CA GLY A 106 -8.82 10.71 -10.76
C GLY A 106 -8.06 11.24 -9.55
N LEU A 107 -7.63 10.38 -8.63
CA LEU A 107 -6.87 10.76 -7.44
C LEU A 107 -5.37 10.68 -7.72
N GLY A 108 -4.72 11.84 -7.85
CA GLY A 108 -3.29 11.92 -8.12
C GLY A 108 -2.86 11.55 -9.54
N VAL A 109 -3.79 11.14 -10.39
CA VAL A 109 -3.62 10.85 -11.83
C VAL A 109 -4.87 11.28 -12.56
N PRO A 110 -4.81 11.55 -13.87
CA PRO A 110 -6.01 11.73 -14.66
C PRO A 110 -6.94 10.51 -14.58
N LEU A 111 -8.24 10.77 -14.48
CA LEU A 111 -9.25 9.72 -14.48
C LEU A 111 -9.09 8.84 -15.73
N ASP A 112 -8.97 7.54 -15.53
CA ASP A 112 -8.83 6.55 -16.61
C ASP A 112 -9.57 5.27 -16.22
N ARG A 113 -10.81 5.15 -16.67
CA ARG A 113 -11.68 4.02 -16.34
C ARG A 113 -11.16 2.71 -16.92
N SER A 114 -10.59 2.73 -18.13
CA SER A 114 -10.01 1.54 -18.75
C SER A 114 -8.83 0.99 -17.96
N ARG A 115 -7.95 1.88 -17.50
CA ARG A 115 -6.83 1.50 -16.63
C ARG A 115 -7.32 0.95 -15.29
N ALA A 116 -8.33 1.60 -14.71
CA ALA A 116 -8.93 1.13 -13.46
C ALA A 116 -9.51 -0.30 -13.62
N MET A 117 -10.24 -0.56 -14.70
CA MET A 117 -10.81 -1.88 -14.96
C MET A 117 -9.74 -2.96 -15.13
N ALA A 118 -8.64 -2.65 -15.82
CA ALA A 118 -7.52 -3.58 -15.97
C ALA A 118 -6.89 -3.93 -14.62
N LEU A 119 -6.71 -2.95 -13.73
CA LEU A 119 -6.16 -3.15 -12.40
C LEU A 119 -7.12 -3.90 -11.48
N TYR A 120 -8.41 -3.57 -11.50
CA TYR A 120 -9.44 -4.33 -10.78
C TYR A 120 -9.48 -5.80 -11.23
N THR A 121 -9.34 -6.04 -12.54
CA THR A 121 -9.31 -7.40 -13.08
C THR A 121 -8.16 -8.22 -12.48
N LYS A 122 -6.96 -7.66 -12.43
CA LYS A 122 -5.81 -8.32 -11.81
C LYS A 122 -6.03 -8.59 -10.31
N SER A 123 -6.55 -7.59 -9.60
CA SER A 123 -6.88 -7.72 -8.18
C SER A 123 -7.92 -8.80 -7.93
N ALA A 124 -8.99 -8.83 -8.74
CA ALA A 124 -10.05 -9.82 -8.65
C ALA A 124 -9.56 -11.24 -8.94
N GLN A 125 -8.63 -11.39 -9.90
CA GLN A 125 -7.99 -12.67 -10.21
C GLN A 125 -7.16 -13.21 -9.04
N LEU A 126 -6.64 -12.31 -8.20
CA LEU A 126 -5.95 -12.67 -6.96
C LEU A 126 -6.92 -12.96 -5.80
N GLY A 127 -8.23 -12.81 -6.02
CA GLY A 127 -9.27 -13.20 -5.08
C GLY A 127 -9.85 -12.07 -4.23
N LEU A 128 -9.49 -10.80 -4.48
CA LEU A 128 -10.02 -9.69 -3.69
C LEU A 128 -11.49 -9.44 -4.05
N ARG A 129 -12.40 -9.68 -3.10
CA ARG A 129 -13.85 -9.53 -3.29
C ARG A 129 -14.23 -8.08 -3.66
N LEU A 130 -13.60 -7.09 -3.05
CA LEU A 130 -13.86 -5.67 -3.35
C LEU A 130 -13.60 -5.35 -4.82
N ALA A 131 -12.56 -5.94 -5.42
CA ALA A 131 -12.25 -5.76 -6.85
C ALA A 131 -13.29 -6.44 -7.73
N GLN A 132 -13.76 -7.62 -7.35
CA GLN A 132 -14.84 -8.34 -8.05
C GLN A 132 -16.12 -7.51 -8.06
N GLN A 133 -16.48 -6.91 -6.93
CA GLN A 133 -17.63 -6.02 -6.79
C GLN A 133 -17.46 -4.75 -7.64
N ALA A 134 -16.28 -4.14 -7.62
CA ALA A 134 -15.99 -2.95 -8.43
C ALA A 134 -16.14 -3.24 -9.93
N LEU A 135 -15.63 -4.36 -10.41
CA LEU A 135 -15.79 -4.79 -11.80
C LEU A 135 -17.26 -4.99 -12.18
N SER A 136 -18.04 -5.66 -11.34
CA SER A 136 -19.47 -5.87 -11.57
C SER A 136 -20.22 -4.55 -11.68
N ARG A 137 -19.92 -3.61 -10.79
CA ARG A 137 -20.50 -2.26 -10.79
C ARG A 137 -20.15 -1.50 -12.08
N LEU A 138 -18.88 -1.51 -12.49
CA LEU A 138 -18.42 -0.79 -13.69
C LEU A 138 -18.98 -1.40 -14.97
N LYS A 139 -19.07 -2.72 -15.05
CA LYS A 139 -19.70 -3.41 -16.19
C LYS A 139 -21.19 -3.08 -16.31
N SER A 140 -21.91 -3.04 -15.19
CA SER A 140 -23.32 -2.65 -15.15
C SER A 140 -23.54 -1.21 -15.63
N MET A 141 -22.65 -0.29 -15.24
CA MET A 141 -22.70 1.11 -15.68
C MET A 141 -22.45 1.24 -17.19
N ALA A 142 -21.53 0.46 -17.74
CA ALA A 142 -21.23 0.46 -19.18
C ALA A 142 -22.43 -0.05 -20.02
N VAL A 143 -23.17 -1.03 -19.53
CA VAL A 143 -24.37 -1.56 -20.20
C VAL A 143 -25.54 -0.58 -20.12
N ALA A 144 -25.66 0.19 -19.02
CA ALA A 144 -26.74 1.17 -18.83
C ALA A 144 -26.51 2.46 -19.62
N ALA A 145 -25.31 2.70 -20.09
CA ALA A 145 -24.98 3.85 -20.95
C ALA A 145 -25.17 3.48 -22.42
#